data_c61c005c909dac4563afb599f42ea5fc
#
_entry.id   c61c005c909dac4563afb599f42ea5fc
#
_cell.length_a   1.000
_cell.length_b   1.000
_cell.length_c   1.000
_cell.angle_alpha   90.00
_cell.angle_beta   90.00
_cell.angle_gamma   90.00
#
_symmetry.space_group_name_H-M   'P 1'
#
loop_
_entity.id
_entity.type
_entity.pdbx_description
1 polymer ?
#
loop_
_entity_poly.entity_id
_entity_poly.type
_entity_poly.pdbx_seq_one_letter_code
_entity_poly.pdbx_strand_id
1 'polypeptide(L)'
;SIPGIFKPVVRGNKVCLDGGVINPVPVSVLKRAGANRVIAVNVFPTTPELAASLEEAEQRRVEREARVAARSFPVRLIAWLGQELQRSVSPLIFDVIMRSMQSMEYQIAEVACREADLTIRPTVPGSHWLEFFAPEKFIRRGEEVTLAHLAELKRLTGLQERYVDSS
;
A
#
# COMPACT_ATOMS: atom_id res chain seq x y z
N SER A 1 -0.32 -14.68 1.60
CA SER A 1 0.71 -14.68 0.52
C SER A 1 0.26 -13.76 -0.60
N ILE A 2 1.10 -12.83 -0.99
CA ILE A 2 0.79 -11.87 -2.06
C ILE A 2 0.61 -12.63 -3.37
N PRO A 3 -0.55 -12.49 -4.06
CA PRO A 3 -0.80 -13.17 -5.32
C PRO A 3 0.24 -12.80 -6.39
N GLY A 4 0.71 -13.79 -7.14
CA GLY A 4 1.72 -13.58 -8.18
C GLY A 4 3.18 -13.53 -7.70
N ILE A 5 3.44 -13.32 -6.39
CA ILE A 5 4.79 -13.29 -5.80
C ILE A 5 5.06 -14.54 -4.97
N PHE A 6 4.14 -14.92 -4.11
CA PHE A 6 4.28 -16.09 -3.24
C PHE A 6 3.31 -17.19 -3.62
N LYS A 7 3.76 -18.45 -3.50
CA LYS A 7 2.87 -19.59 -3.69
C LYS A 7 1.77 -19.59 -2.63
N PRO A 8 0.53 -19.93 -2.99
CA PRO A 8 -0.56 -20.11 -2.04
C PRO A 8 -0.20 -21.14 -0.96
N VAL A 9 -0.65 -20.90 0.27
CA VAL A 9 -0.47 -21.85 1.37
C VAL A 9 -1.63 -22.85 1.37
N VAL A 10 -1.32 -24.13 1.29
CA VAL A 10 -2.33 -25.21 1.39
C VAL A 10 -2.44 -25.65 2.83
N ARG A 11 -3.67 -25.62 3.39
CA ARG A 11 -3.98 -26.08 4.75
C ARG A 11 -5.15 -27.06 4.71
N GLY A 12 -4.85 -28.35 4.78
CA GLY A 12 -5.84 -29.40 4.52
C GLY A 12 -6.34 -29.30 3.08
N ASN A 13 -7.65 -29.24 2.88
CA ASN A 13 -8.27 -29.10 1.56
C ASN A 13 -8.51 -27.64 1.14
N LYS A 14 -7.92 -26.66 1.86
CA LYS A 14 -8.10 -25.23 1.59
C LYS A 14 -6.83 -24.61 1.04
N VAL A 15 -6.99 -23.82 -0.01
CA VAL A 15 -5.94 -22.97 -0.54
C VAL A 15 -6.12 -21.57 0.07
N CYS A 16 -5.11 -21.11 0.82
CA CYS A 16 -5.13 -19.82 1.50
C CYS A 16 -4.33 -18.80 0.70
N LEU A 17 -4.96 -17.66 0.46
CA LEU A 17 -4.35 -16.48 -0.15
C LEU A 17 -4.22 -15.37 0.90
N ASP A 18 -3.73 -14.20 0.46
CA ASP A 18 -3.67 -13.01 1.30
C ASP A 18 -5.08 -12.52 1.66
N GLY A 19 -5.29 -12.24 2.94
CA GLY A 19 -6.56 -11.69 3.41
C GLY A 19 -6.85 -10.29 2.89
N GLY A 20 -5.80 -9.51 2.56
CA GLY A 20 -5.92 -8.17 2.01
C GLY A 20 -6.72 -8.13 0.70
N VAL A 21 -6.66 -9.19 -0.11
CA VAL A 21 -7.41 -9.28 -1.37
C VAL A 21 -8.93 -9.19 -1.16
N ILE A 22 -9.44 -9.69 -0.03
CA ILE A 22 -10.89 -9.75 0.24
C ILE A 22 -11.30 -8.74 1.31
N ASN A 23 -10.48 -8.58 2.35
CA ASN A 23 -10.79 -7.72 3.49
C ASN A 23 -9.52 -7.04 4.01
N PRO A 24 -9.04 -6.02 3.30
CA PRO A 24 -7.77 -5.35 3.61
C PRO A 24 -7.78 -4.62 4.96
N VAL A 25 -8.96 -4.11 5.39
CA VAL A 25 -9.16 -3.46 6.69
C VAL A 25 -10.36 -4.11 7.39
N PRO A 26 -10.16 -5.14 8.22
CA PRO A 26 -11.21 -6.03 8.70
C PRO A 26 -12.06 -5.44 9.86
N VAL A 27 -12.55 -4.22 9.74
CA VAL A 27 -13.37 -3.52 10.76
C VAL A 27 -14.61 -4.31 11.13
N SER A 28 -15.36 -4.81 10.14
CA SER A 28 -16.57 -5.58 10.36
C SER A 28 -16.33 -6.89 11.13
N VAL A 29 -15.14 -7.49 10.99
CA VAL A 29 -14.76 -8.69 11.74
C VAL A 29 -14.61 -8.38 13.23
N LEU A 30 -13.94 -7.28 13.56
CA LEU A 30 -13.76 -6.83 14.95
C LEU A 30 -15.10 -6.47 15.58
N LYS A 31 -15.98 -5.75 14.87
CA LYS A 31 -17.32 -5.41 15.36
C LYS A 31 -18.16 -6.65 15.63
N ARG A 32 -18.15 -7.63 14.73
CA ARG A 32 -18.83 -8.92 14.96
C ARG A 32 -18.23 -9.72 16.12
N ALA A 33 -16.94 -9.55 16.39
CA ALA A 33 -16.29 -10.16 17.56
C ALA A 33 -16.57 -9.42 18.88
N GLY A 34 -17.38 -8.35 18.86
CA GLY A 34 -17.81 -7.60 20.06
C GLY A 34 -16.94 -6.38 20.39
N ALA A 35 -16.09 -5.91 19.48
CA ALA A 35 -15.36 -4.69 19.70
C ALA A 35 -16.30 -3.47 19.71
N ASN A 36 -16.31 -2.71 20.82
CA ASN A 36 -17.14 -1.51 20.99
C ASN A 36 -16.54 -0.27 20.30
N ARG A 37 -15.22 -0.26 20.11
CA ARG A 37 -14.47 0.80 19.44
C ARG A 37 -13.46 0.17 18.50
N VAL A 38 -13.38 0.69 17.29
CA VAL A 38 -12.46 0.21 16.25
C VAL A 38 -11.72 1.39 15.65
N ILE A 39 -10.39 1.36 15.74
CA ILE A 39 -9.51 2.29 15.07
C ILE A 39 -8.95 1.55 13.84
N ALA A 40 -9.20 2.10 12.66
CA ALA A 40 -8.68 1.58 11.42
C ALA A 40 -7.43 2.34 10.99
N VAL A 41 -6.39 1.62 10.54
CA VAL A 41 -5.22 2.23 9.90
C VAL A 41 -5.21 1.80 8.45
N ASN A 42 -5.52 2.74 7.55
CA ASN A 42 -5.56 2.49 6.11
C ASN A 42 -4.24 2.96 5.48
N VAL A 43 -3.42 2.00 5.08
CA VAL A 43 -2.10 2.23 4.45
C VAL A 43 -2.15 2.17 2.92
N PHE A 44 -3.32 1.93 2.34
CA PHE A 44 -3.47 1.87 0.88
C PHE A 44 -3.42 3.28 0.29
N PRO A 45 -2.68 3.47 -0.82
CA PRO A 45 -2.66 4.74 -1.51
C PRO A 45 -4.04 5.06 -2.10
N THR A 46 -4.42 6.32 -2.11
CA THR A 46 -5.65 6.77 -2.74
C THR A 46 -5.58 6.64 -4.26
N THR A 47 -6.73 6.60 -4.94
CA THR A 47 -6.76 6.56 -6.41
C THR A 47 -5.98 7.71 -7.07
N PRO A 48 -6.08 8.98 -6.60
CA PRO A 48 -5.24 10.06 -7.10
C PRO A 48 -3.74 9.85 -6.87
N GLU A 49 -3.34 9.36 -5.69
CA GLU A 49 -1.93 9.05 -5.38
C GLU A 49 -1.41 7.92 -6.27
N LEU A 50 -2.24 6.92 -6.54
CA LEU A 50 -1.90 5.83 -7.45
C LEU A 50 -1.74 6.33 -8.89
N ALA A 51 -2.64 7.21 -9.37
CA ALA A 51 -2.55 7.84 -10.69
C ALA A 51 -1.26 8.67 -10.82
N ALA A 52 -0.97 9.53 -9.82
CA ALA A 52 0.25 10.32 -9.80
C ALA A 52 1.51 9.45 -9.84
N SER A 53 1.53 8.33 -9.10
CA SER A 53 2.65 7.39 -9.12
C SER A 53 2.86 6.71 -10.49
N LEU A 54 1.79 6.54 -11.26
CA LEU A 54 1.85 6.02 -12.65
C LEU A 54 2.50 7.03 -13.59
N GLU A 55 2.07 8.28 -13.51
CA GLU A 55 2.62 9.36 -14.33
C GLU A 55 4.12 9.55 -14.06
N GLU A 56 4.53 9.55 -12.79
CA GLU A 56 5.95 9.62 -12.41
C GLU A 56 6.75 8.41 -12.91
N ALA A 57 6.19 7.20 -12.82
CA ALA A 57 6.85 5.98 -13.28
C ALA A 57 7.06 6.02 -14.80
N GLU A 58 6.06 6.51 -15.54
CA GLU A 58 6.14 6.66 -16.99
C GLU A 58 7.15 7.74 -17.39
N GLN A 59 7.17 8.88 -16.69
CA GLN A 59 8.18 9.93 -16.91
C GLN A 59 9.60 9.40 -16.70
N ARG A 60 9.83 8.66 -15.60
CA ARG A 60 11.14 8.04 -15.32
C ARG A 60 11.53 7.00 -16.38
N ARG A 61 10.55 6.28 -16.94
CA ARG A 61 10.79 5.33 -18.04
C ARG A 61 11.23 6.06 -19.30
N VAL A 62 10.52 7.09 -19.70
CA VAL A 62 10.85 7.92 -20.86
C VAL A 62 12.24 8.55 -20.72
N GLU A 63 12.56 9.11 -19.55
CA GLU A 63 13.88 9.65 -19.27
C GLU A 63 14.99 8.59 -19.35
N ARG A 64 14.73 7.38 -18.82
CA ARG A 64 15.67 6.26 -18.88
C ARG A 64 15.92 5.84 -20.33
N GLU A 65 14.86 5.71 -21.13
CA GLU A 65 14.95 5.38 -22.55
C GLU A 65 15.73 6.45 -23.33
N ALA A 66 15.46 7.73 -23.06
CA ALA A 66 16.21 8.84 -23.65
C ALA A 66 17.71 8.81 -23.28
N ARG A 67 18.04 8.52 -22.02
CA ARG A 67 19.43 8.37 -21.56
C ARG A 67 20.15 7.18 -22.22
N VAL A 68 19.45 6.05 -22.43
CA VAL A 68 20.00 4.90 -23.13
C VAL A 68 20.19 5.20 -24.61
N ALA A 69 19.24 5.91 -25.25
CA ALA A 69 19.33 6.31 -26.65
C ALA A 69 20.50 7.28 -26.92
N ALA A 70 20.86 8.10 -25.93
CA ALA A 70 22.00 9.04 -26.02
C ALA A 70 23.37 8.36 -25.83
N ARG A 71 23.42 7.06 -25.46
CA ARG A 71 24.67 6.32 -25.25
C ARG A 71 25.26 5.76 -26.55
N SER A 72 26.56 5.43 -26.50
CA SER A 72 27.30 4.86 -27.65
C SER A 72 26.70 3.53 -28.13
N PHE A 73 26.87 3.24 -29.43
CA PHE A 73 26.33 2.08 -30.13
C PHE A 73 26.44 0.73 -29.39
N PRO A 74 27.59 0.36 -28.76
CA PRO A 74 27.71 -0.93 -28.07
C PRO A 74 26.79 -1.03 -26.84
N VAL A 75 26.55 0.07 -26.12
CA VAL A 75 25.63 0.09 -24.96
C VAL A 75 24.17 -0.04 -25.41
N ARG A 76 23.83 0.53 -26.56
CA ARG A 76 22.49 0.38 -27.17
C ARG A 76 22.21 -1.06 -27.58
N LEU A 77 23.20 -1.78 -28.14
CA LEU A 77 23.07 -3.16 -28.53
C LEU A 77 22.88 -4.09 -27.34
N ILE A 78 23.64 -3.89 -26.26
CA ILE A 78 23.49 -4.66 -25.01
C ILE A 78 22.11 -4.39 -24.37
N ALA A 79 21.68 -3.14 -24.36
CA ALA A 79 20.37 -2.77 -23.86
C ALA A 79 19.23 -3.39 -24.69
N TRP A 80 19.36 -3.43 -26.02
CA TRP A 80 18.42 -4.05 -26.93
C TRP A 80 18.34 -5.57 -26.73
N LEU A 81 19.48 -6.27 -26.62
CA LEU A 81 19.54 -7.70 -26.32
C LEU A 81 18.93 -8.02 -24.95
N GLY A 82 19.16 -7.18 -23.94
CA GLY A 82 18.55 -7.31 -22.63
C GLY A 82 17.02 -7.15 -22.67
N GLN A 83 16.51 -6.22 -23.46
CA GLN A 83 15.07 -6.04 -23.67
C GLN A 83 14.42 -7.21 -24.41
N GLU A 84 15.11 -7.80 -25.39
CA GLU A 84 14.62 -8.94 -26.14
C GLU A 84 14.52 -10.21 -25.28
N LEU A 85 15.48 -10.45 -24.35
CA LEU A 85 15.41 -11.54 -23.40
C LEU A 85 14.31 -11.34 -22.33
N GLN A 86 13.98 -10.09 -21.97
CA GLN A 86 12.90 -9.75 -21.01
C GLN A 86 11.51 -9.74 -21.62
N ARG A 87 11.36 -9.83 -22.94
CA ARG A 87 10.05 -9.83 -23.61
C ARG A 87 9.17 -11.06 -23.32
N SER A 88 9.73 -12.10 -22.71
CA SER A 88 8.97 -13.34 -22.44
C SER A 88 7.91 -13.21 -21.33
N VAL A 89 8.02 -12.22 -20.44
CA VAL A 89 6.92 -11.82 -19.54
C VAL A 89 6.96 -10.28 -19.50
N SER A 90 5.99 -9.64 -20.15
CA SER A 90 5.95 -8.19 -20.19
C SER A 90 5.84 -7.65 -18.75
N PRO A 91 6.89 -6.97 -18.22
CA PRO A 91 6.83 -6.38 -16.88
C PRO A 91 5.65 -5.43 -16.73
N LEU A 92 5.18 -4.88 -17.84
CA LEU A 92 4.03 -4.01 -17.93
C LEU A 92 2.71 -4.71 -17.54
N ILE A 93 2.51 -5.97 -17.96
CA ILE A 93 1.27 -6.72 -17.64
C ILE A 93 1.23 -7.00 -16.14
N PHE A 94 2.35 -7.42 -15.54
CA PHE A 94 2.43 -7.65 -14.11
C PHE A 94 2.17 -6.37 -13.30
N ASP A 95 2.77 -5.25 -13.70
CA ASP A 95 2.52 -3.94 -13.08
C ASP A 95 1.06 -3.52 -13.19
N VAL A 96 0.43 -3.70 -14.35
CA VAL A 96 -0.99 -3.38 -14.54
C VAL A 96 -1.86 -4.23 -13.63
N ILE A 97 -1.62 -5.54 -13.54
CA ILE A 97 -2.38 -6.44 -12.68
C ILE A 97 -2.21 -6.03 -11.21
N MET A 98 -0.98 -5.79 -10.73
CA MET A 98 -0.71 -5.41 -9.35
C MET A 98 -1.37 -4.07 -8.98
N ARG A 99 -1.32 -3.10 -9.87
CA ARG A 99 -1.97 -1.79 -9.64
C ARG A 99 -3.50 -1.88 -9.68
N SER A 100 -4.04 -2.72 -10.56
CA SER A 100 -5.48 -2.98 -10.58
C SER A 100 -5.94 -3.62 -9.26
N MET A 101 -5.19 -4.59 -8.75
CA MET A 101 -5.45 -5.19 -7.43
C MET A 101 -5.38 -4.15 -6.31
N GLN A 102 -4.33 -3.33 -6.27
CA GLN A 102 -4.19 -2.26 -5.27
C GLN A 102 -5.35 -1.26 -5.32
N SER A 103 -5.81 -0.91 -6.53
CA SER A 103 -6.98 -0.03 -6.68
C SER A 103 -8.26 -0.67 -6.15
N MET A 104 -8.44 -1.97 -6.37
CA MET A 104 -9.59 -2.72 -5.82
C MET A 104 -9.50 -2.83 -4.30
N GLU A 105 -8.34 -3.18 -3.75
CA GLU A 105 -8.08 -3.24 -2.30
C GLU A 105 -8.35 -1.89 -1.64
N TYR A 106 -7.91 -0.79 -2.27
CA TYR A 106 -8.21 0.55 -1.79
C TYR A 106 -9.70 0.81 -1.69
N GLN A 107 -10.48 0.50 -2.74
CA GLN A 107 -11.94 0.70 -2.72
C GLN A 107 -12.62 -0.12 -1.60
N ILE A 108 -12.20 -1.36 -1.42
CA ILE A 108 -12.72 -2.23 -0.34
C ILE A 108 -12.34 -1.65 1.03
N ALA A 109 -11.09 -1.21 1.20
CA ALA A 109 -10.61 -0.58 2.42
C ALA A 109 -11.38 0.70 2.77
N GLU A 110 -11.67 1.55 1.76
CA GLU A 110 -12.44 2.78 1.94
C GLU A 110 -13.85 2.50 2.48
N VAL A 111 -14.53 1.51 1.91
CA VAL A 111 -15.86 1.11 2.39
C VAL A 111 -15.77 0.58 3.83
N ALA A 112 -14.81 -0.29 4.12
CA ALA A 112 -14.62 -0.84 5.46
C ALA A 112 -14.26 0.23 6.50
N CYS A 113 -13.44 1.21 6.15
CA CYS A 113 -13.04 2.30 7.03
C CYS A 113 -14.20 3.21 7.46
N ARG A 114 -15.28 3.29 6.67
CA ARG A 114 -16.47 4.07 7.06
C ARG A 114 -17.18 3.52 8.30
N GLU A 115 -16.97 2.24 8.58
CA GLU A 115 -17.52 1.59 9.77
C GLU A 115 -16.64 1.76 11.01
N ALA A 116 -15.41 2.25 10.88
CA ALA A 116 -14.52 2.47 12.02
C ALA A 116 -14.91 3.74 12.79
N ASP A 117 -14.62 3.76 14.09
CA ASP A 117 -14.83 4.96 14.95
C ASP A 117 -13.78 6.03 14.66
N LEU A 118 -12.59 5.65 14.20
CA LEU A 118 -11.53 6.53 13.73
C LEU A 118 -10.76 5.82 12.60
N THR A 119 -10.41 6.57 11.55
CA THR A 119 -9.53 6.08 10.48
C THR A 119 -8.29 6.94 10.37
N ILE A 120 -7.12 6.33 10.52
CA ILE A 120 -5.80 6.96 10.37
C ILE A 120 -5.23 6.55 9.00
N ARG A 121 -4.66 7.52 8.26
CA ARG A 121 -4.14 7.30 6.89
C ARG A 121 -2.68 7.76 6.80
N PRO A 122 -1.71 6.92 7.20
CA PRO A 122 -0.29 7.26 7.17
C PRO A 122 0.35 7.00 5.80
N THR A 123 -0.35 7.34 4.71
CA THR A 123 0.19 7.18 3.36
C THR A 123 1.36 8.12 3.12
N VAL A 124 2.37 7.64 2.40
CA VAL A 124 3.53 8.43 1.95
C VAL A 124 3.41 8.60 0.45
N PRO A 125 3.08 9.81 -0.04
CA PRO A 125 2.94 10.06 -1.48
C PRO A 125 4.19 9.65 -2.27
N GLY A 126 4.00 9.06 -3.45
CA GLY A 126 5.11 8.64 -4.32
C GLY A 126 5.91 7.44 -3.81
N SER A 127 5.52 6.80 -2.71
CA SER A 127 6.19 5.59 -2.23
C SER A 127 5.80 4.36 -3.05
N HIS A 128 6.77 3.46 -3.24
CA HIS A 128 6.55 2.19 -3.90
C HIS A 128 6.40 1.05 -2.87
N TRP A 129 5.52 0.10 -3.11
CA TRP A 129 5.24 -1.02 -2.20
C TRP A 129 6.47 -1.94 -1.91
N LEU A 130 7.53 -1.85 -2.74
CA LEU A 130 8.80 -2.57 -2.55
C LEU A 130 9.86 -1.76 -1.76
N GLU A 131 9.54 -0.58 -1.25
CA GLU A 131 10.51 0.27 -0.53
C GLU A 131 10.74 -0.20 0.91
N PHE A 132 11.15 -1.43 1.10
CA PHE A 132 11.48 -1.99 2.42
C PHE A 132 12.81 -1.49 2.98
N PHE A 133 13.62 -0.80 2.19
CA PHE A 133 14.96 -0.36 2.57
C PHE A 133 15.03 1.01 3.25
N ALA A 134 13.92 1.73 3.31
CA ALA A 134 13.83 3.06 3.92
C ALA A 134 12.60 3.15 4.86
N PRO A 135 12.58 2.40 5.99
CA PRO A 135 11.43 2.37 6.89
C PRO A 135 11.21 3.67 7.64
N GLU A 136 12.24 4.50 7.83
CA GLU A 136 12.20 5.72 8.64
C GLU A 136 11.15 6.71 8.17
N LYS A 137 10.98 6.88 6.85
CA LYS A 137 9.97 7.78 6.30
C LYS A 137 8.54 7.33 6.61
N PHE A 138 8.30 6.01 6.62
CA PHE A 138 6.98 5.45 6.94
C PHE A 138 6.69 5.55 8.44
N ILE A 139 7.69 5.27 9.28
CA ILE A 139 7.58 5.41 10.74
C ILE A 139 7.26 6.85 11.09
N ARG A 140 8.05 7.81 10.60
CA ARG A 140 7.83 9.24 10.83
C ARG A 140 6.44 9.68 10.39
N ARG A 141 6.01 9.26 9.20
CA ARG A 141 4.66 9.58 8.71
C ARG A 141 3.56 9.00 9.58
N GLY A 142 3.74 7.76 10.05
CA GLY A 142 2.82 7.12 11.00
C GLY A 142 2.71 7.90 12.30
N GLU A 143 3.83 8.34 12.87
CA GLU A 143 3.87 9.16 14.08
C GLU A 143 3.19 10.52 13.87
N GLU A 144 3.53 11.26 12.82
CA GLU A 144 2.93 12.56 12.50
C GLU A 144 1.42 12.48 12.40
N VAL A 145 0.91 11.54 11.60
CA VAL A 145 -0.54 11.41 11.39
C VAL A 145 -1.24 10.93 12.66
N THR A 146 -0.63 10.05 13.43
CA THR A 146 -1.19 9.59 14.72
C THR A 146 -1.25 10.71 15.73
N LEU A 147 -0.20 11.54 15.82
CA LEU A 147 -0.17 12.70 16.71
C LEU A 147 -1.22 13.75 16.32
N ALA A 148 -1.49 13.94 15.04
CA ALA A 148 -2.56 14.83 14.57
C ALA A 148 -3.94 14.37 15.04
N HIS A 149 -4.15 13.06 15.27
CA HIS A 149 -5.41 12.49 15.77
C HIS A 149 -5.39 12.20 17.29
N LEU A 150 -4.37 12.70 18.02
CA LEU A 150 -4.16 12.34 19.43
C LEU A 150 -5.35 12.68 20.33
N ALA A 151 -5.99 13.84 20.12
CA ALA A 151 -7.15 14.27 20.91
C ALA A 151 -8.34 13.31 20.73
N GLU A 152 -8.57 12.88 19.49
CA GLU A 152 -9.65 11.93 19.16
C GLU A 152 -9.36 10.53 19.69
N LEU A 153 -8.11 10.08 19.60
CA LEU A 153 -7.64 8.83 20.17
C LEU A 153 -7.83 8.80 21.70
N LYS A 154 -7.45 9.86 22.40
CA LYS A 154 -7.67 9.99 23.85
C LYS A 154 -9.14 9.92 24.21
N ARG A 155 -10.01 10.62 23.45
CA ARG A 155 -11.46 10.56 23.65
C ARG A 155 -12.01 9.16 23.45
N LEU A 156 -11.62 8.47 22.38
CA LEU A 156 -12.09 7.11 22.09
C LEU A 156 -11.63 6.07 23.12
N THR A 157 -10.44 6.25 23.68
CA THR A 157 -9.85 5.30 24.64
C THR A 157 -10.19 5.62 26.09
N GLY A 158 -10.90 6.73 26.38
CA GLY A 158 -11.22 7.19 27.74
C GLY A 158 -10.02 7.68 28.53
N LEU A 159 -8.86 7.91 27.89
CA LEU A 159 -7.64 8.37 28.58
C LEU A 159 -7.74 9.83 29.05
N GLN A 160 -8.70 10.59 28.54
CA GLN A 160 -8.91 11.98 28.93
C GLN A 160 -9.52 12.12 30.33
N GLU A 161 -10.27 11.11 30.80
CA GLU A 161 -10.91 11.14 32.12
C GLU A 161 -9.98 10.75 33.27
N ARG A 162 -8.91 9.99 33.00
CA ARG A 162 -7.99 9.51 34.05
C ARG A 162 -6.97 10.55 34.55
N TYR A 163 -6.78 11.65 33.82
CA TYR A 163 -5.77 12.66 34.19
C TYR A 163 -6.37 13.85 35.00
N VAL A 164 -7.70 13.95 35.08
CA VAL A 164 -8.38 15.03 35.83
C VAL A 164 -8.65 14.64 37.27
N ASP A 165 -8.73 13.34 37.58
CA ASP A 165 -9.02 12.86 38.96
C ASP A 165 -7.77 12.63 39.83
N SER A 166 -6.57 12.98 39.37
CA SER A 166 -5.33 12.84 40.14
C SER A 166 -4.66 14.18 40.49
N SER A 167 -5.45 15.29 40.54
CA SER A 167 -4.93 16.60 40.95
C SER A 167 -5.59 17.06 42.23
#